data_d23d75ba2398a551c487050f6cd83891
#
_entry.id   d23d75ba2398a551c487050f6cd83891
#
_cell.length_a   1.000
_cell.length_b   1.000
_cell.length_c   1.000
_cell.angle_alpha   90.00
_cell.angle_beta   90.00
_cell.angle_gamma   90.00
#
_symmetry.space_group_name_H-M   'P 1'
#
loop_
_entity.id
_entity.type
_entity.pdbx_description
1 polymer ?
#
loop_
_entity_poly.entity_id
_entity_poly.type
_entity_poly.pdbx_seq_one_letter_code
_entity_poly.pdbx_strand_id
1 'polypeptide(L)'
;SMLEDYKNALRAGQRAYRACVARGQSPYLAVLDDILVNVDIVAQEPLGLVEIPAESIVGTKTSGRHTAFAPNFMPLLEPDTEFAVKWSNLCDAHLEEGIHTPIIAFEFMNKFYVQEGNKRVSVLKYYEAVKIAGTVTRLIPKRNDSLENRIYYEFLDFYKLAKINYVHFSKLGGYAKLQKLVCKATGENWTDDDRLNFSAFY
;
A
#
# COMPACT_ATOMS: atom_id res chain seq x y z
N SER A 1 1.38 9.91 -26.24
CA SER A 1 1.30 8.55 -26.76
C SER A 1 1.62 7.54 -25.65
N MET A 2 1.21 6.29 -25.87
CA MET A 2 1.51 5.14 -25.02
C MET A 2 2.96 5.06 -24.58
N LEU A 3 3.88 5.06 -25.56
CA LEU A 3 5.30 4.90 -25.29
C LEU A 3 5.89 6.11 -24.54
N GLU A 4 5.30 7.26 -24.73
CA GLU A 4 5.75 8.50 -24.07
C GLU A 4 5.44 8.46 -22.57
N ASP A 5 4.26 7.99 -22.19
CA ASP A 5 3.92 7.79 -20.77
C ASP A 5 4.87 6.78 -20.12
N TYR A 6 5.17 5.69 -20.81
CA TYR A 6 6.15 4.73 -20.30
C TYR A 6 7.52 5.35 -20.09
N LYS A 7 7.99 6.14 -21.05
CA LYS A 7 9.28 6.84 -20.94
C LYS A 7 9.30 7.84 -19.80
N ASN A 8 8.20 8.53 -19.57
CA ASN A 8 8.06 9.45 -18.42
C ASN A 8 8.11 8.68 -17.10
N ALA A 9 7.40 7.56 -17.02
CA ALA A 9 7.40 6.69 -15.84
C ALA A 9 8.79 6.09 -15.59
N LEU A 10 9.49 5.66 -16.65
CA LEU A 10 10.86 5.14 -16.57
C LEU A 10 11.81 6.19 -16.02
N ARG A 11 11.71 7.44 -16.48
CA ARG A 11 12.53 8.52 -15.93
C ARG A 11 12.29 8.72 -14.44
N ALA A 12 11.03 8.66 -14.01
CA ALA A 12 10.69 8.75 -12.58
C ALA A 12 11.26 7.57 -11.79
N GLY A 13 11.22 6.37 -12.35
CA GLY A 13 11.84 5.18 -11.76
C GLY A 13 13.35 5.32 -11.63
N GLN A 14 14.00 5.77 -12.68
CA GLN A 14 15.46 5.98 -12.69
C GLN A 14 15.88 7.05 -11.67
N ARG A 15 15.14 8.14 -11.53
CA ARG A 15 15.40 9.15 -10.48
C ARG A 15 15.30 8.58 -9.09
N ALA A 16 14.24 7.81 -8.82
CA ALA A 16 14.05 7.16 -7.52
C ALA A 16 15.16 6.14 -7.24
N TYR A 17 15.55 5.38 -8.26
CA TYR A 17 16.66 4.43 -8.18
C TYR A 17 17.95 5.13 -7.73
N ARG A 18 18.35 6.19 -8.44
CA ARG A 18 19.57 6.92 -8.12
C ARG A 18 19.54 7.55 -6.73
N ALA A 19 18.38 8.10 -6.34
CA ALA A 19 18.22 8.69 -5.00
C ALA A 19 18.38 7.65 -3.90
N CYS A 20 17.85 6.43 -4.08
CA CYS A 20 18.00 5.34 -3.11
C CYS A 20 19.44 4.86 -3.01
N VAL A 21 20.12 4.67 -4.15
CA VAL A 21 21.52 4.26 -4.17
C VAL A 21 22.40 5.30 -3.46
N ALA A 22 22.16 6.57 -3.71
CA ALA A 22 22.91 7.66 -3.06
C ALA A 22 22.75 7.66 -1.53
N ARG A 23 21.62 7.17 -1.02
CA ARG A 23 21.35 7.06 0.43
C ARG A 23 21.73 5.71 1.02
N GLY A 24 22.31 4.81 0.23
CA GLY A 24 22.63 3.45 0.68
C GLY A 24 21.39 2.58 0.94
N GLN A 25 20.27 2.89 0.31
CA GLN A 25 19.02 2.14 0.43
C GLN A 25 18.80 1.27 -0.80
N SER A 26 18.01 0.19 -0.66
CA SER A 26 17.64 -0.64 -1.80
C SER A 26 16.88 0.19 -2.84
N PRO A 27 17.29 0.14 -4.13
CA PRO A 27 16.63 0.89 -5.18
C PRO A 27 15.41 0.18 -5.79
N TYR A 28 14.96 -0.91 -5.19
CA TYR A 28 13.87 -1.75 -5.68
C TYR A 28 12.71 -1.80 -4.70
N LEU A 29 11.61 -2.44 -5.10
CA LEU A 29 10.48 -2.69 -4.20
C LEU A 29 10.93 -3.53 -3.01
N ALA A 30 10.39 -3.22 -1.83
CA ALA A 30 10.51 -4.09 -0.68
C ALA A 30 9.81 -5.42 -0.96
N VAL A 31 10.35 -6.51 -0.41
CA VAL A 31 9.82 -7.86 -0.58
C VAL A 31 9.33 -8.37 0.78
N LEU A 32 8.03 -8.65 0.88
CA LEU A 32 7.44 -9.06 2.16
C LEU A 32 8.04 -10.37 2.67
N ASP A 33 8.27 -11.34 1.80
CA ASP A 33 8.86 -12.63 2.20
C ASP A 33 10.22 -12.45 2.89
N ASP A 34 11.02 -11.48 2.44
CA ASP A 34 12.30 -11.18 3.07
C ASP A 34 12.11 -10.53 4.45
N ILE A 35 11.13 -9.65 4.57
CA ILE A 35 10.79 -8.97 5.84
C ILE A 35 10.33 -9.99 6.88
N LEU A 36 9.56 -11.00 6.46
CA LEU A 36 8.95 -11.98 7.37
C LEU A 36 9.89 -13.11 7.80
N VAL A 37 11.09 -13.20 7.28
CA VAL A 37 12.02 -14.30 7.59
C VAL A 37 12.19 -14.54 9.09
N ASN A 38 12.26 -13.48 9.88
CA ASN A 38 12.45 -13.55 11.34
C ASN A 38 11.23 -13.03 12.12
N VAL A 39 10.04 -13.08 11.51
CA VAL A 39 8.80 -12.58 12.13
C VAL A 39 7.84 -13.75 12.35
N ASP A 40 7.33 -13.86 13.57
CA ASP A 40 6.26 -14.82 13.90
C ASP A 40 4.91 -14.24 13.51
N ILE A 41 4.24 -14.85 12.55
CA ILE A 41 2.87 -14.52 12.18
C ILE A 41 1.94 -15.51 12.90
N VAL A 42 1.07 -15.00 13.75
CA VAL A 42 0.18 -15.84 14.57
C VAL A 42 -1.19 -16.04 13.95
N ALA A 43 -1.59 -15.22 12.97
CA ALA A 43 -2.87 -15.36 12.28
C ALA A 43 -2.84 -14.66 10.92
N GLN A 44 -3.71 -15.12 10.03
CA GLN A 44 -4.02 -14.46 8.77
C GLN A 44 -5.51 -14.15 8.77
N GLU A 45 -5.85 -12.89 8.49
CA GLU A 45 -7.23 -12.42 8.51
C GLU A 45 -7.61 -11.90 7.14
N PRO A 46 -8.56 -12.54 6.43
CA PRO A 46 -9.06 -11.99 5.17
C PRO A 46 -9.88 -10.74 5.47
N LEU A 47 -9.53 -9.63 4.84
CA LEU A 47 -10.26 -8.37 4.98
C LEU A 47 -11.28 -8.18 3.86
N GLY A 48 -11.22 -9.00 2.80
CA GLY A 48 -12.04 -8.80 1.62
C GLY A 48 -11.57 -7.61 0.79
N LEU A 49 -12.50 -6.93 0.15
CA LEU A 49 -12.22 -5.76 -0.68
C LEU A 49 -11.97 -4.53 0.21
N VAL A 50 -10.81 -3.91 0.03
CA VAL A 50 -10.36 -2.75 0.79
C VAL A 50 -9.93 -1.65 -0.18
N GLU A 51 -10.27 -0.41 0.13
CA GLU A 51 -9.67 0.74 -0.52
C GLU A 51 -8.34 1.03 0.18
N ILE A 52 -7.24 0.71 -0.49
CA ILE A 52 -5.90 0.81 0.08
C ILE A 52 -5.35 2.21 -0.21
N PRO A 53 -4.87 2.93 0.82
CA PRO A 53 -4.15 4.18 0.56
C PRO A 53 -2.95 3.90 -0.35
N ALA A 54 -2.87 4.55 -1.50
CA ALA A 54 -1.82 4.26 -2.47
C ALA A 54 -0.41 4.43 -1.89
N GLU A 55 -0.22 5.42 -1.02
CA GLU A 55 1.06 5.66 -0.34
C GLU A 55 1.49 4.52 0.60
N SER A 56 0.55 3.70 1.04
CA SER A 56 0.82 2.56 1.93
C SER A 56 1.18 1.28 1.18
N ILE A 57 1.06 1.27 -0.14
CA ILE A 57 1.50 0.16 -0.99
C ILE A 57 2.99 0.37 -1.28
N VAL A 58 3.85 -0.42 -0.63
CA VAL A 58 5.28 -0.15 -0.59
C VAL A 58 6.14 -1.25 -1.21
N GLY A 59 5.55 -2.39 -1.54
CA GLY A 59 6.34 -3.49 -2.05
C GLY A 59 5.52 -4.62 -2.64
N THR A 60 6.19 -5.72 -2.87
CA THR A 60 5.63 -6.94 -3.45
C THR A 60 5.78 -8.11 -2.49
N LYS A 61 4.92 -9.13 -2.63
CA LYS A 61 4.96 -10.31 -1.74
C LYS A 61 6.23 -11.12 -1.94
N THR A 62 6.61 -11.38 -3.19
CA THR A 62 7.74 -12.25 -3.56
C THR A 62 8.78 -11.51 -4.39
N SER A 63 10.00 -12.05 -4.43
CA SER A 63 11.13 -11.42 -5.11
C SER A 63 11.13 -11.53 -6.63
N GLY A 64 10.17 -12.22 -7.24
CA GLY A 64 10.20 -12.55 -8.67
C GLY A 64 10.32 -11.37 -9.61
N ARG A 65 9.71 -10.24 -9.29
CA ARG A 65 9.66 -9.05 -10.15
C ARG A 65 10.04 -7.75 -9.44
N HIS A 66 10.56 -7.81 -8.23
CA HIS A 66 10.83 -6.61 -7.44
C HIS A 66 11.85 -5.66 -8.10
N THR A 67 12.76 -6.17 -8.94
CA THR A 67 13.77 -5.37 -9.64
C THR A 67 13.25 -4.68 -10.91
N ALA A 68 12.02 -4.99 -11.33
CA ALA A 68 11.39 -4.29 -12.45
C ALA A 68 10.89 -2.89 -12.07
N PHE A 69 10.85 -2.58 -10.78
CA PHE A 69 10.31 -1.32 -10.24
C PHE A 69 11.26 -0.69 -9.23
N ALA A 70 11.31 0.64 -9.24
CA ALA A 70 11.86 1.42 -8.14
C ALA A 70 10.90 1.40 -6.93
N PRO A 71 11.33 1.87 -5.74
CA PRO A 71 10.45 1.86 -4.56
C PRO A 71 9.16 2.67 -4.70
N ASN A 72 9.10 3.62 -5.62
CA ASN A 72 7.88 4.38 -5.95
C ASN A 72 6.96 3.63 -6.92
N PHE A 73 7.22 2.37 -7.23
CA PHE A 73 6.53 1.54 -8.21
C PHE A 73 6.71 1.98 -9.67
N MET A 74 7.54 2.96 -9.94
CA MET A 74 7.81 3.34 -11.33
C MET A 74 8.75 2.30 -11.97
N PRO A 75 8.58 2.06 -13.29
CA PRO A 75 9.33 1.02 -13.99
C PRO A 75 10.81 1.33 -14.11
N LEU A 76 11.62 0.29 -14.17
CA LEU A 76 13.07 0.37 -14.40
C LEU A 76 13.51 -0.36 -15.67
N LEU A 77 12.62 -1.11 -16.34
CA LEU A 77 12.98 -1.86 -17.54
C LEU A 77 12.92 -0.97 -18.79
N GLU A 78 13.73 -1.32 -19.78
CA GLU A 78 13.82 -0.57 -21.03
C GLU A 78 12.50 -0.56 -21.84
N PRO A 79 12.29 0.45 -22.70
CA PRO A 79 11.05 0.56 -23.47
C PRO A 79 10.81 -0.54 -24.51
N ASP A 80 11.84 -1.27 -24.92
CA ASP A 80 11.74 -2.34 -25.91
C ASP A 80 11.43 -3.72 -25.32
N THR A 81 10.92 -3.75 -24.10
CA THR A 81 10.55 -5.00 -23.40
C THR A 81 9.08 -5.30 -23.51
N GLU A 82 8.71 -6.58 -23.36
CA GLU A 82 7.31 -6.99 -23.22
C GLU A 82 6.65 -6.32 -22.00
N PHE A 83 7.40 -6.12 -20.94
CA PHE A 83 6.95 -5.41 -19.75
C PHE A 83 6.45 -4.00 -20.11
N ALA A 84 7.22 -3.25 -20.89
CA ALA A 84 6.85 -1.89 -21.30
C ALA A 84 5.58 -1.89 -22.15
N VAL A 85 5.40 -2.90 -23.02
CA VAL A 85 4.17 -3.04 -23.83
C VAL A 85 2.97 -3.29 -22.92
N LYS A 86 3.09 -4.21 -21.97
CA LYS A 86 2.00 -4.52 -21.03
C LYS A 86 1.66 -3.33 -20.14
N TRP A 87 2.67 -2.62 -19.65
CA TRP A 87 2.48 -1.41 -18.87
C TRP A 87 1.74 -0.33 -19.66
N SER A 88 2.15 -0.14 -20.92
CA SER A 88 1.54 0.84 -21.82
C SER A 88 0.09 0.49 -22.17
N ASN A 89 -0.21 -0.81 -22.35
CA ASN A 89 -1.58 -1.26 -22.57
C ASN A 89 -2.48 -0.99 -21.36
N LEU A 90 -1.95 -1.17 -20.14
CA LEU A 90 -2.70 -0.82 -18.93
C LEU A 90 -2.92 0.70 -18.82
N CYS A 91 -1.95 1.48 -19.24
CA CYS A 91 -2.08 2.94 -19.32
C CYS A 91 -3.23 3.36 -20.20
N ASP A 92 -3.33 2.79 -21.41
CA ASP A 92 -4.43 3.04 -22.34
C ASP A 92 -5.78 2.61 -21.78
N ALA A 93 -5.83 1.41 -21.18
CA ALA A 93 -7.06 0.92 -20.56
C ALA A 93 -7.51 1.85 -19.42
N HIS A 94 -6.58 2.36 -18.64
CA HIS A 94 -6.89 3.30 -17.57
C HIS A 94 -7.48 4.60 -18.10
N LEU A 95 -6.91 5.14 -19.17
CA LEU A 95 -7.39 6.39 -19.78
C LEU A 95 -8.73 6.23 -20.48
N GLU A 96 -9.01 5.07 -21.05
CA GLU A 96 -10.26 4.81 -21.79
C GLU A 96 -11.44 4.49 -20.86
N GLU A 97 -11.24 3.62 -19.88
CA GLU A 97 -12.34 3.10 -19.02
C GLU A 97 -12.00 3.01 -17.54
N GLY A 98 -10.76 3.25 -17.17
CA GLY A 98 -10.26 3.08 -15.80
C GLY A 98 -9.89 1.63 -15.49
N ILE A 99 -8.99 1.46 -14.53
CA ILE A 99 -8.60 0.14 -14.01
C ILE A 99 -9.47 -0.15 -12.81
N HIS A 100 -10.35 -1.15 -12.93
CA HIS A 100 -11.31 -1.52 -11.88
C HIS A 100 -11.04 -2.87 -11.24
N THR A 101 -10.20 -3.72 -11.86
CA THR A 101 -9.84 -5.02 -11.30
C THR A 101 -9.03 -4.81 -10.02
N PRO A 102 -9.51 -5.27 -8.85
CA PRO A 102 -8.75 -5.14 -7.62
C PRO A 102 -7.41 -5.88 -7.69
N ILE A 103 -6.40 -5.33 -7.06
CA ILE A 103 -5.15 -6.05 -6.83
C ILE A 103 -5.35 -7.10 -5.74
N ILE A 104 -4.42 -8.03 -5.62
CA ILE A 104 -4.35 -8.95 -4.48
C ILE A 104 -3.12 -8.56 -3.67
N ALA A 105 -3.32 -8.30 -2.38
CA ALA A 105 -2.27 -7.79 -1.52
C ALA A 105 -2.31 -8.40 -0.12
N PHE A 106 -1.16 -8.37 0.53
CA PHE A 106 -1.03 -8.64 1.96
C PHE A 106 -0.79 -7.34 2.71
N GLU A 107 -1.40 -7.21 3.87
CA GLU A 107 -1.11 -6.13 4.81
C GLU A 107 -0.24 -6.66 5.94
N PHE A 108 0.85 -5.95 6.24
CA PHE A 108 1.70 -6.20 7.38
C PHE A 108 2.15 -4.88 8.00
N MET A 109 1.82 -4.66 9.26
CA MET A 109 2.20 -3.46 10.01
C MET A 109 1.78 -2.15 9.31
N ASN A 110 0.55 -2.12 8.78
CA ASN A 110 -0.04 -0.99 8.04
C ASN A 110 0.66 -0.64 6.72
N LYS A 111 1.45 -1.55 6.19
CA LYS A 111 2.02 -1.47 4.86
C LYS A 111 1.47 -2.60 4.01
N PHE A 112 1.32 -2.35 2.71
CA PHE A 112 0.72 -3.30 1.80
C PHE A 112 1.72 -3.75 0.75
N TYR A 113 1.67 -5.05 0.45
CA TYR A 113 2.61 -5.73 -0.44
C TYR A 113 1.82 -6.50 -1.48
N VAL A 114 2.06 -6.19 -2.73
CA VAL A 114 1.26 -6.72 -3.85
C VAL A 114 1.64 -8.17 -4.13
N GLN A 115 0.65 -9.05 -4.17
CA GLN A 115 0.81 -10.41 -4.66
C GLN A 115 0.51 -10.47 -6.16
N GLU A 116 -0.54 -9.79 -6.62
CA GLU A 116 -0.94 -9.74 -8.00
C GLU A 116 -1.37 -8.33 -8.38
N GLY A 117 -0.77 -7.79 -9.44
CA GLY A 117 -1.13 -6.48 -9.96
C GLY A 117 -0.06 -5.40 -9.80
N ASN A 118 1.22 -5.74 -9.74
CA ASN A 118 2.30 -4.75 -9.63
C ASN A 118 2.25 -3.70 -10.74
N LYS A 119 2.01 -4.09 -12.00
CA LYS A 119 1.91 -3.15 -13.11
C LYS A 119 0.67 -2.26 -13.00
N ARG A 120 -0.45 -2.80 -12.50
CA ARG A 120 -1.66 -1.99 -12.23
C ARG A 120 -1.38 -0.93 -11.17
N VAL A 121 -0.70 -1.29 -10.08
CA VAL A 121 -0.28 -0.34 -9.05
C VAL A 121 0.63 0.73 -9.64
N SER A 122 1.59 0.33 -10.47
CA SER A 122 2.51 1.24 -11.13
C SER A 122 1.76 2.29 -11.97
N VAL A 123 0.85 1.85 -12.83
CA VAL A 123 0.07 2.76 -13.67
C VAL A 123 -0.81 3.68 -12.82
N LEU A 124 -1.49 3.14 -11.83
CA LEU A 124 -2.36 3.94 -10.95
C LEU A 124 -1.56 4.99 -10.17
N LYS A 125 -0.39 4.64 -9.66
CA LYS A 125 0.50 5.59 -8.98
C LYS A 125 1.06 6.64 -9.95
N TYR A 126 1.34 6.24 -11.19
CA TYR A 126 1.78 7.20 -12.21
C TYR A 126 0.73 8.30 -12.43
N TYR A 127 -0.55 7.95 -12.39
CA TYR A 127 -1.66 8.89 -12.48
C TYR A 127 -2.11 9.44 -11.12
N GLU A 128 -1.27 9.29 -10.08
CA GLU A 128 -1.48 9.89 -8.76
C GLU A 128 -2.75 9.44 -8.07
N ALA A 129 -3.14 8.19 -8.26
CA ALA A 129 -4.27 7.62 -7.52
C ALA A 129 -4.05 7.74 -6.00
N VAL A 130 -5.05 8.17 -5.27
CA VAL A 130 -5.01 8.30 -3.81
C VAL A 130 -5.32 6.97 -3.14
N LYS A 131 -6.24 6.20 -3.73
CA LYS A 131 -6.67 4.89 -3.24
C LYS A 131 -6.66 3.87 -4.36
N ILE A 132 -6.34 2.62 -4.03
CA ILE A 132 -6.33 1.50 -4.98
C ILE A 132 -7.12 0.36 -4.36
N ALA A 133 -8.12 -0.15 -5.09
CA ALA A 133 -8.92 -1.27 -4.63
C ALA A 133 -8.10 -2.56 -4.62
N GLY A 134 -8.19 -3.32 -3.54
CA GLY A 134 -7.50 -4.60 -3.42
C GLY A 134 -8.24 -5.58 -2.53
N THR A 135 -8.10 -6.86 -2.86
CA THR A 135 -8.49 -7.94 -1.95
C THR A 135 -7.30 -8.22 -1.05
N VAL A 136 -7.48 -8.03 0.26
CA VAL A 136 -6.38 -7.97 1.21
C VAL A 136 -6.49 -9.09 2.24
N THR A 137 -5.35 -9.72 2.53
CA THR A 137 -5.15 -10.58 3.70
C THR A 137 -4.21 -9.88 4.67
N ARG A 138 -4.65 -9.73 5.92
CA ARG A 138 -3.84 -9.16 7.00
C ARG A 138 -3.02 -10.23 7.67
N LEU A 139 -1.70 -10.00 7.77
CA LEU A 139 -0.80 -10.87 8.52
C LEU A 139 -0.60 -10.28 9.92
N ILE A 140 -1.05 -11.00 10.94
CA ILE A 140 -1.01 -10.53 12.31
C ILE A 140 0.26 -11.04 12.98
N PRO A 141 1.19 -10.14 13.34
CA PRO A 141 2.42 -10.53 14.03
C PRO A 141 2.13 -10.90 15.48
N LYS A 142 2.97 -11.76 16.05
CA LYS A 142 2.94 -12.04 17.48
C LYS A 142 3.15 -10.75 18.27
N ARG A 143 2.42 -10.59 19.38
CA ARG A 143 2.63 -9.47 20.30
C ARG A 143 4.04 -9.49 20.87
N ASN A 144 4.65 -8.32 20.93
CA ASN A 144 5.93 -8.09 21.61
C ASN A 144 5.92 -6.70 22.28
N ASP A 145 7.01 -6.35 22.94
CA ASP A 145 7.10 -5.10 23.71
C ASP A 145 7.62 -3.91 22.88
N SER A 146 7.86 -4.09 21.58
CA SER A 146 8.31 -2.98 20.74
C SER A 146 7.20 -1.92 20.62
N LEU A 147 7.60 -0.68 20.50
CA LEU A 147 6.65 0.44 20.35
C LEU A 147 5.79 0.25 19.11
N GLU A 148 6.40 -0.11 17.99
CA GLU A 148 5.69 -0.31 16.72
C GLU A 148 4.62 -1.40 16.83
N ASN A 149 4.95 -2.52 17.47
CA ASN A 149 4.02 -3.63 17.64
C ASN A 149 2.85 -3.22 18.56
N ARG A 150 3.13 -2.52 19.64
CA ARG A 150 2.10 -2.03 20.58
C ARG A 150 1.16 -1.03 19.90
N ILE A 151 1.67 -0.10 19.13
CA ILE A 151 0.87 0.86 18.35
C ILE A 151 0.05 0.13 17.29
N TYR A 152 0.62 -0.87 16.62
CA TYR A 152 -0.09 -1.64 15.63
C TYR A 152 -1.29 -2.39 16.25
N TYR A 153 -1.12 -2.97 17.43
CA TYR A 153 -2.24 -3.63 18.11
C TYR A 153 -3.31 -2.63 18.57
N GLU A 154 -2.95 -1.43 18.94
CA GLU A 154 -3.93 -0.35 19.17
C GLU A 154 -4.69 -0.03 17.87
N PHE A 155 -3.98 0.01 16.74
CA PHE A 155 -4.61 0.17 15.43
C PHE A 155 -5.60 -0.95 15.14
N LEU A 156 -5.23 -2.22 15.38
CA LEU A 156 -6.12 -3.34 15.13
C LEU A 156 -7.44 -3.22 15.91
N ASP A 157 -7.36 -2.82 17.16
CA ASP A 157 -8.55 -2.59 17.98
C ASP A 157 -9.39 -1.43 17.46
N PHE A 158 -8.76 -0.34 17.07
CA PHE A 158 -9.44 0.81 16.47
C PHE A 158 -10.09 0.45 15.13
N TYR A 159 -9.40 -0.29 14.29
CA TYR A 159 -9.91 -0.69 12.97
C TYR A 159 -11.17 -1.54 13.08
N LYS A 160 -11.28 -2.40 14.09
CA LYS A 160 -12.51 -3.17 14.33
C LYS A 160 -13.72 -2.28 14.52
N LEU A 161 -13.53 -1.10 15.11
CA LEU A 161 -14.60 -0.15 15.41
C LEU A 161 -14.85 0.82 14.25
N ALA A 162 -13.79 1.41 13.72
CA ALA A 162 -13.86 2.52 12.78
C ALA A 162 -13.83 2.09 11.31
N LYS A 163 -13.15 0.99 10.99
CA LYS A 163 -12.85 0.56 9.61
C LYS A 163 -12.12 1.63 8.81
N ILE A 164 -11.27 2.40 9.48
CA ILE A 164 -10.42 3.44 8.88
C ILE A 164 -8.98 2.96 8.90
N ASN A 165 -8.30 3.01 7.75
CA ASN A 165 -6.96 2.48 7.56
C ASN A 165 -5.93 3.53 7.10
N TYR A 166 -6.28 4.81 7.16
CA TYR A 166 -5.41 5.87 6.63
C TYR A 166 -4.89 6.85 7.69
N VAL A 167 -5.16 6.58 8.98
CA VAL A 167 -4.66 7.39 10.10
C VAL A 167 -3.68 6.55 10.90
N HIS A 168 -2.46 7.07 11.08
CA HIS A 168 -1.41 6.37 11.78
C HIS A 168 -0.77 7.27 12.85
N PHE A 169 -0.40 6.67 13.97
CA PHE A 169 0.24 7.38 15.08
C PHE A 169 1.63 6.77 15.35
N SER A 170 2.53 7.62 15.80
CA SER A 170 3.87 7.21 16.24
C SER A 170 3.97 7.08 17.77
N LYS A 171 2.87 7.32 18.47
CA LYS A 171 2.80 7.26 19.95
C LYS A 171 1.61 6.41 20.36
N LEU A 172 1.72 5.83 21.57
CA LEU A 172 0.60 5.11 22.20
C LEU A 172 -0.52 6.09 22.57
N GLY A 173 -1.76 5.59 22.53
CA GLY A 173 -2.94 6.32 22.96
C GLY A 173 -3.57 7.23 21.90
N GLY A 174 -2.98 7.34 20.70
CA GLY A 174 -3.50 8.20 19.63
C GLY A 174 -4.89 7.81 19.16
N TYR A 175 -5.14 6.53 18.98
CA TYR A 175 -6.45 6.04 18.51
C TYR A 175 -7.56 6.26 19.55
N ALA A 176 -7.24 6.10 20.83
CA ALA A 176 -8.20 6.40 21.90
C ALA A 176 -8.56 7.88 21.95
N LYS A 177 -7.58 8.77 21.75
CA LYS A 177 -7.82 10.21 21.65
C LYS A 177 -8.67 10.57 20.44
N LEU A 178 -8.40 9.94 19.29
CA LEU A 178 -9.18 10.15 18.08
C LEU A 178 -10.63 9.72 18.27
N GLN A 179 -10.87 8.58 18.93
CA GLN A 179 -12.22 8.10 19.24
C GLN A 179 -13.01 9.15 20.03
N LYS A 180 -12.39 9.78 21.01
CA LYS A 180 -13.01 10.85 21.80
C LYS A 180 -13.27 12.11 20.98
N LEU A 181 -12.33 12.51 20.13
CA LEU A 181 -12.46 13.71 19.29
C LEU A 181 -13.63 13.61 18.31
N VAL A 182 -13.96 12.42 17.83
CA VAL A 182 -15.13 12.21 16.97
C VAL A 182 -16.40 11.87 17.77
N CYS A 183 -16.40 12.12 19.08
CA CYS A 183 -17.54 11.92 19.98
C CYS A 183 -18.03 10.48 20.04
N LYS A 184 -17.10 9.52 20.00
CA LYS A 184 -17.38 8.09 20.16
C LYS A 184 -16.98 7.60 21.54
N ALA A 185 -17.83 6.78 22.14
CA ALA A 185 -17.49 6.08 23.38
C ALA A 185 -16.41 5.01 23.11
N THR A 186 -15.70 4.65 24.17
CA THR A 186 -14.73 3.54 24.10
C THR A 186 -15.46 2.26 23.66
N GLY A 187 -14.94 1.61 22.60
CA GLY A 187 -15.54 0.39 22.06
C GLY A 187 -16.77 0.59 21.18
N GLU A 188 -17.18 1.83 20.91
CA GLU A 188 -18.32 2.11 20.03
C GLU A 188 -17.93 2.03 18.57
N ASN A 189 -18.70 1.29 17.76
CA ASN A 189 -18.50 1.18 16.32
C ASN A 189 -18.81 2.51 15.62
N TRP A 190 -18.04 2.81 14.59
CA TRP A 190 -18.32 3.92 13.69
C TRP A 190 -19.38 3.51 12.66
N THR A 191 -20.25 4.45 12.31
CA THR A 191 -21.21 4.30 11.22
C THR A 191 -20.60 4.73 9.90
N ASP A 192 -21.29 4.46 8.78
CA ASP A 192 -20.87 4.98 7.47
C ASP A 192 -20.84 6.51 7.45
N ASP A 193 -21.80 7.16 8.11
CA ASP A 193 -21.83 8.62 8.23
C ASP A 193 -20.63 9.14 9.03
N ASP A 194 -20.24 8.47 10.11
CA ASP A 194 -19.05 8.83 10.88
C ASP A 194 -17.81 8.82 10.00
N ARG A 195 -17.63 7.76 9.21
CA ARG A 195 -16.49 7.63 8.29
C ARG A 195 -16.51 8.70 7.21
N LEU A 196 -17.67 8.96 6.64
CA LEU A 196 -17.84 9.98 5.59
C LEU A 196 -17.54 11.37 6.13
N ASN A 197 -18.07 11.72 7.30
CA ASN A 197 -17.82 13.00 7.95
C ASN A 197 -16.35 13.17 8.31
N PHE A 198 -15.72 12.13 8.83
CA PHE A 198 -14.31 12.17 9.17
C PHE A 198 -13.42 12.39 7.94
N SER A 199 -13.71 11.70 6.84
CA SER A 199 -12.92 11.82 5.59
C SER A 199 -13.02 13.23 4.98
N ALA A 200 -14.10 13.95 5.23
CA ALA A 200 -14.28 15.32 4.76
C ALA A 200 -13.33 16.31 5.46
N PHE A 201 -12.88 15.99 6.68
CA PHE A 201 -11.97 16.83 7.45
C PHE A 201 -10.51 16.38 7.40
N TYR A 202 -10.28 15.13 7.06
CA TYR A 202 -8.95 14.55 7.02
C TYR A 202 -8.36 14.59 5.62
#